data_e1aefa6f7f7cf8e4ec20296d66038565
#
_entry.id   e1aefa6f7f7cf8e4ec20296d66038565
#
_cell.length_a   1.000
_cell.length_b   1.000
_cell.length_c   1.000
_cell.angle_alpha   90.00
_cell.angle_beta   90.00
_cell.angle_gamma   90.00
#
_symmetry.space_group_name_H-M   'P 1'
#
loop_
_entity.id
_entity.type
_entity.pdbx_description
1 polymer ?
#
loop_
_entity_poly.entity_id
_entity_poly.type
_entity_poly.pdbx_seq_one_letter_code
_entity_poly.pdbx_strand_id
1 'polypeptide(L)'
;MSIKLSLIENKYLKVRTLNIGASLYEVNFKKNNLILNLGNIKNYKKKHPYVGSTCGRYANRISQAQFCIKGKKFNLVKNEKSNTLHGGKKGFDKIIWKIHYHSKEKIIYILKSKHLDQGFPGNLEVFCEYKLNKNELVLSYYFQSDKYTQVNLTNHCYWNFNKRKSIKIFNHDLKINSSFYLPVDKQNIPLGFKKKVLNNDYDFLKLSNLGYKTSFGNKSYDINYITGSRK
;
A
#
# COMPACT_ATOMS: atom_id res chain seq x y z
N MET A 1 10.58 -3.90 20.82
CA MET A 1 11.06 -4.84 19.78
C MET A 1 11.94 -4.10 18.78
N SER A 2 12.99 -4.76 18.26
CA SER A 2 13.89 -4.21 17.24
C SER A 2 13.31 -4.41 15.81
N ILE A 3 13.73 -3.53 14.86
CA ILE A 3 13.49 -3.78 13.44
C ILE A 3 14.34 -4.96 13.01
N LYS A 4 13.72 -5.89 12.30
CA LYS A 4 14.37 -7.06 11.69
C LYS A 4 14.24 -6.99 10.19
N LEU A 5 15.36 -7.19 9.49
CA LEU A 5 15.41 -7.39 8.05
C LEU A 5 15.38 -8.89 7.77
N SER A 6 14.46 -9.33 6.94
CA SER A 6 14.29 -10.72 6.52
C SER A 6 14.51 -10.87 5.02
N LEU A 7 14.98 -12.02 4.60
CA LEU A 7 15.25 -12.37 3.20
C LEU A 7 14.42 -13.57 2.80
N ILE A 8 13.79 -13.49 1.64
CA ILE A 8 13.26 -14.64 0.90
C ILE A 8 13.85 -14.60 -0.51
N GLU A 9 14.24 -15.75 -1.05
CA GLU A 9 14.88 -15.80 -2.36
C GLU A 9 14.67 -17.14 -3.08
N ASN A 10 14.69 -17.07 -4.40
CA ASN A 10 14.78 -18.22 -5.30
C ASN A 10 15.71 -17.88 -6.47
N LYS A 11 15.76 -18.69 -7.51
CA LYS A 11 16.64 -18.45 -8.67
C LYS A 11 16.29 -17.19 -9.48
N TYR A 12 15.09 -16.62 -9.33
CA TYR A 12 14.62 -15.47 -10.09
C TYR A 12 14.63 -14.16 -9.30
N LEU A 13 14.20 -14.22 -8.04
CA LEU A 13 13.94 -13.04 -7.20
C LEU A 13 14.68 -13.15 -5.86
N LYS A 14 15.18 -12.00 -5.41
CA LYS A 14 15.69 -11.81 -4.05
C LYS A 14 14.93 -10.66 -3.41
N VAL A 15 14.14 -10.96 -2.39
CA VAL A 15 13.22 -10.01 -1.76
C VAL A 15 13.59 -9.84 -0.29
N ARG A 16 13.74 -8.59 0.15
CA ARG A 16 13.95 -8.25 1.55
C ARG A 16 12.75 -7.53 2.10
N THR A 17 12.38 -7.86 3.32
CA THR A 17 11.23 -7.30 4.03
C THR A 17 11.63 -6.86 5.42
N LEU A 18 10.89 -5.91 6.01
CA LEU A 18 11.06 -5.44 7.37
C LEU A 18 9.84 -5.81 8.21
N ASN A 19 10.06 -6.14 9.47
CA ASN A 19 8.96 -6.39 10.41
C ASN A 19 8.26 -5.10 10.88
N ILE A 20 8.83 -3.91 10.68
CA ILE A 20 8.09 -2.65 10.86
C ILE A 20 7.18 -2.44 9.65
N GLY A 21 5.89 -2.29 9.90
CA GLY A 21 4.88 -2.15 8.85
C GLY A 21 4.74 -3.37 7.94
N ALA A 22 5.31 -4.54 8.29
CA ALA A 22 5.49 -5.67 7.36
C ALA A 22 5.94 -5.17 5.98
N SER A 23 6.96 -4.29 5.94
CA SER A 23 7.30 -3.49 4.76
C SER A 23 8.10 -4.29 3.75
N LEU A 24 7.79 -4.09 2.47
CA LEU A 24 8.63 -4.52 1.35
C LEU A 24 9.80 -3.55 1.22
N TYR A 25 11.03 -4.03 1.45
CA TYR A 25 12.23 -3.19 1.51
C TYR A 25 13.05 -3.23 0.22
N GLU A 26 13.21 -4.41 -0.39
CA GLU A 26 13.87 -4.59 -1.68
C GLU A 26 13.21 -5.70 -2.47
N VAL A 27 13.10 -5.51 -3.78
CA VAL A 27 12.72 -6.54 -4.76
C VAL A 27 13.78 -6.55 -5.85
N ASN A 28 14.70 -7.50 -5.76
CA ASN A 28 15.79 -7.60 -6.73
C ASN A 28 15.47 -8.64 -7.81
N PHE A 29 15.52 -8.21 -9.06
CA PHE A 29 15.46 -9.02 -10.27
C PHE A 29 16.71 -8.75 -11.11
N LYS A 30 17.45 -9.80 -11.50
CA LYS A 30 18.71 -9.69 -12.26
C LYS A 30 19.65 -8.62 -11.68
N LYS A 31 19.85 -8.64 -10.35
CA LYS A 31 20.70 -7.69 -9.58
C LYS A 31 20.22 -6.22 -9.58
N ASN A 32 19.02 -5.93 -10.11
CA ASN A 32 18.43 -4.61 -10.06
C ASN A 32 17.29 -4.58 -9.03
N ASN A 33 17.37 -3.69 -8.04
CA ASN A 33 16.26 -3.45 -7.14
C ASN A 33 15.16 -2.66 -7.89
N LEU A 34 13.92 -3.11 -7.82
CA LEU A 34 12.79 -2.58 -8.59
C LEU A 34 11.97 -1.53 -7.86
N ILE A 35 12.28 -1.25 -6.57
CA ILE A 35 11.49 -0.37 -5.72
C ILE A 35 12.34 0.66 -5.00
N LEU A 36 11.71 1.75 -4.54
CA LEU A 36 12.33 2.69 -3.62
C LEU A 36 12.35 2.12 -2.19
N ASN A 37 13.39 2.45 -1.44
CA ASN A 37 13.46 2.24 0.00
C ASN A 37 14.11 3.46 0.69
N LEU A 38 14.11 3.48 2.01
CA LEU A 38 14.65 4.60 2.79
C LEU A 38 16.16 4.49 3.08
N GLY A 39 16.87 3.61 2.36
CA GLY A 39 18.29 3.33 2.55
C GLY A 39 18.59 2.64 3.89
N ASN A 40 18.55 3.38 4.99
CA ASN A 40 18.75 2.80 6.32
C ASN A 40 17.41 2.32 6.92
N ILE A 41 17.38 1.08 7.43
CA ILE A 41 16.19 0.50 8.07
C ILE A 41 15.70 1.30 9.28
N LYS A 42 16.59 2.01 10.00
CA LYS A 42 16.23 2.89 11.13
C LYS A 42 15.33 4.05 10.68
N ASN A 43 15.39 4.46 9.42
CA ASN A 43 14.57 5.54 8.87
C ASN A 43 13.08 5.17 8.83
N TYR A 44 12.73 3.88 8.84
CA TYR A 44 11.35 3.43 8.92
C TYR A 44 10.66 3.73 10.26
N LYS A 45 11.41 4.11 11.30
CA LYS A 45 10.86 4.67 12.57
C LYS A 45 10.53 6.15 12.48
N LYS A 46 11.09 6.86 11.52
CA LYS A 46 10.85 8.30 11.31
C LYS A 46 9.57 8.49 10.48
N LYS A 47 9.11 9.74 10.39
CA LYS A 47 8.02 10.10 9.48
C LYS A 47 8.50 9.91 8.02
N HIS A 48 7.76 9.15 7.25
CA HIS A 48 8.02 8.93 5.82
C HIS A 48 6.68 8.69 5.08
N PRO A 49 6.66 8.77 3.72
CA PRO A 49 5.43 8.59 2.94
C PRO A 49 5.10 7.10 2.75
N TYR A 50 5.02 6.33 3.83
CA TYR A 50 4.59 4.92 3.86
C TYR A 50 5.41 3.95 2.98
N VAL A 51 6.66 4.29 2.64
CA VAL A 51 7.49 3.56 1.66
C VAL A 51 7.53 2.05 1.94
N GLY A 52 6.96 1.26 1.02
CA GLY A 52 6.91 -0.21 1.06
C GLY A 52 6.03 -0.81 2.17
N SER A 53 5.44 0.00 3.04
CA SER A 53 4.74 -0.47 4.24
C SER A 53 3.31 -0.95 3.96
N THR A 54 2.82 -1.85 4.80
CA THR A 54 1.39 -2.18 4.86
C THR A 54 0.62 -1.05 5.52
N CYS A 55 -0.28 -0.42 4.77
CA CYS A 55 -1.23 0.56 5.28
C CYS A 55 -2.51 -0.13 5.77
N GLY A 56 -2.98 0.24 6.95
CA GLY A 56 -4.14 -0.32 7.62
C GLY A 56 -4.35 0.36 8.99
N ARG A 57 -5.49 0.10 9.67
CA ARG A 57 -6.55 -0.87 9.37
C ARG A 57 -7.28 -0.58 8.05
N TYR A 58 -7.36 0.71 7.65
CA TYR A 58 -8.01 1.15 6.42
C TYR A 58 -7.06 2.03 5.60
N ALA A 59 -6.66 1.56 4.43
CA ALA A 59 -5.80 2.28 3.49
C ALA A 59 -6.57 3.43 2.83
N ASN A 60 -5.84 4.51 2.49
CA ASN A 60 -6.38 5.74 1.98
C ASN A 60 -7.23 6.48 3.03
N ARG A 61 -8.14 7.38 2.63
CA ARG A 61 -8.82 8.33 3.50
C ARG A 61 -10.19 7.85 3.94
N ILE A 62 -10.50 8.16 5.20
CA ILE A 62 -11.88 8.14 5.71
C ILE A 62 -12.24 9.60 6.03
N SER A 63 -13.23 10.12 5.29
CA SER A 63 -13.71 11.49 5.41
C SER A 63 -14.19 11.79 6.83
N GLN A 64 -13.88 12.99 7.34
CA GLN A 64 -14.23 13.46 8.68
C GLN A 64 -13.78 12.52 9.81
N ALA A 65 -12.90 11.57 9.52
CA ALA A 65 -12.43 10.55 10.47
C ALA A 65 -13.59 9.81 11.16
N GLN A 66 -14.63 9.44 10.41
CA GLN A 66 -15.80 8.76 10.97
C GLN A 66 -16.46 7.84 9.94
N PHE A 67 -17.10 6.80 10.41
CA PHE A 67 -17.95 5.91 9.62
C PHE A 67 -19.06 5.30 10.48
N CYS A 68 -20.05 4.70 9.83
CA CYS A 68 -21.14 3.98 10.50
C CYS A 68 -21.10 2.50 10.16
N ILE A 69 -21.36 1.64 11.15
CA ILE A 69 -21.62 0.21 10.97
C ILE A 69 -22.89 -0.14 11.72
N LYS A 70 -23.88 -0.71 11.04
CA LYS A 70 -25.17 -1.11 11.63
C LYS A 70 -25.80 0.00 12.50
N GLY A 71 -25.83 1.23 11.97
CA GLY A 71 -26.37 2.41 12.64
C GLY A 71 -25.50 3.02 13.74
N LYS A 72 -24.42 2.35 14.17
CA LYS A 72 -23.51 2.87 15.18
C LYS A 72 -22.37 3.66 14.54
N LYS A 73 -22.19 4.92 14.97
CA LYS A 73 -21.11 5.81 14.55
C LYS A 73 -19.82 5.51 15.30
N PHE A 74 -18.70 5.47 14.57
CA PHE A 74 -17.34 5.35 15.09
C PHE A 74 -16.51 6.55 14.67
N ASN A 75 -15.83 7.17 15.65
CA ASN A 75 -14.90 8.26 15.42
C ASN A 75 -13.49 7.71 15.44
N LEU A 76 -12.70 8.09 14.43
CA LEU A 76 -11.33 7.66 14.24
C LEU A 76 -10.34 8.73 14.66
N VAL A 77 -9.09 8.35 14.83
CA VAL A 77 -8.01 9.28 15.10
C VAL A 77 -7.68 10.07 13.83
N LYS A 78 -7.85 11.39 13.87
CA LYS A 78 -7.48 12.31 12.79
C LYS A 78 -5.95 12.41 12.68
N ASN A 79 -5.40 12.26 11.48
CA ASN A 79 -3.97 12.43 11.21
C ASN A 79 -3.68 13.18 9.91
N GLU A 80 -4.72 13.56 9.16
CA GLU A 80 -4.63 14.42 7.99
C GLU A 80 -5.80 15.41 7.97
N LYS A 81 -5.59 16.62 8.48
CA LYS A 81 -6.66 17.64 8.68
C LYS A 81 -7.84 17.05 9.47
N SER A 82 -9.06 17.07 8.87
CA SER A 82 -10.26 16.46 9.46
C SER A 82 -10.36 14.94 9.24
N ASN A 83 -9.52 14.35 8.39
CA ASN A 83 -9.64 12.99 7.91
C ASN A 83 -8.74 12.01 8.67
N THR A 84 -9.02 10.71 8.54
CA THR A 84 -8.08 9.64 8.85
C THR A 84 -7.45 9.15 7.57
N LEU A 85 -6.12 9.11 7.50
CA LEU A 85 -5.34 8.55 6.40
C LEU A 85 -4.57 7.33 6.86
N HIS A 86 -4.63 6.24 6.08
CA HIS A 86 -3.87 5.01 6.26
C HIS A 86 -3.93 4.42 7.68
N GLY A 87 -5.11 4.47 8.30
CA GLY A 87 -5.36 3.86 9.61
C GLY A 87 -5.03 4.74 10.81
N GLY A 88 -4.65 6.02 10.63
CA GLY A 88 -4.48 6.99 11.71
C GLY A 88 -3.03 7.23 12.14
N LYS A 89 -2.85 7.89 13.29
CA LYS A 89 -1.52 8.32 13.79
C LYS A 89 -0.58 7.15 14.05
N LYS A 90 -1.11 6.02 14.51
CA LYS A 90 -0.40 4.76 14.75
C LYS A 90 -0.93 3.67 13.83
N GLY A 91 -0.92 3.94 12.50
CA GLY A 91 -1.30 2.96 11.50
C GLY A 91 -0.38 1.75 11.46
N PHE A 92 -0.76 0.73 10.72
CA PHE A 92 -0.05 -0.55 10.63
C PHE A 92 1.38 -0.42 10.09
N ASP A 93 1.66 0.64 9.33
CA ASP A 93 2.97 1.03 8.83
C ASP A 93 4.01 1.31 9.93
N LYS A 94 3.56 1.75 11.11
CA LYS A 94 4.41 2.15 12.25
C LYS A 94 4.59 1.06 13.31
N ILE A 95 3.88 -0.05 13.18
CA ILE A 95 3.88 -1.12 14.16
C ILE A 95 4.94 -2.16 13.81
N ILE A 96 5.59 -2.72 14.84
CA ILE A 96 6.43 -3.90 14.68
C ILE A 96 5.54 -5.13 14.66
N TRP A 97 5.45 -5.79 13.51
CA TRP A 97 4.77 -7.06 13.33
C TRP A 97 5.63 -8.20 13.83
N LYS A 98 5.02 -9.27 14.32
CA LYS A 98 5.74 -10.50 14.64
C LYS A 98 5.94 -11.31 13.37
N ILE A 99 7.08 -11.99 13.23
CA ILE A 99 7.26 -13.01 12.21
C ILE A 99 6.51 -14.24 12.70
N HIS A 100 5.52 -14.68 11.93
CA HIS A 100 4.71 -15.87 12.21
C HIS A 100 5.32 -17.11 11.57
N TYR A 101 5.82 -16.96 10.33
CA TYR A 101 6.50 -18.01 9.57
C TYR A 101 7.59 -17.43 8.70
N HIS A 102 8.70 -18.16 8.51
CA HIS A 102 9.77 -17.75 7.60
C HIS A 102 10.46 -18.98 7.02
N SER A 103 10.53 -19.05 5.70
CA SER A 103 11.29 -20.03 4.93
C SER A 103 12.09 -19.34 3.83
N LYS A 104 12.79 -20.11 3.01
CA LYS A 104 13.59 -19.59 1.89
C LYS A 104 12.77 -18.76 0.89
N GLU A 105 11.51 -19.14 0.63
CA GLU A 105 10.67 -18.53 -0.41
C GLU A 105 9.39 -17.88 0.13
N LYS A 106 9.17 -17.89 1.45
CA LYS A 106 7.95 -17.36 2.05
C LYS A 106 8.20 -16.74 3.43
N ILE A 107 7.58 -15.60 3.69
CA ILE A 107 7.52 -15.02 5.02
C ILE A 107 6.10 -14.54 5.32
N ILE A 108 5.64 -14.77 6.55
CA ILE A 108 4.34 -14.33 7.05
C ILE A 108 4.57 -13.49 8.30
N TYR A 109 4.06 -12.29 8.27
CA TYR A 109 3.97 -11.40 9.43
C TYR A 109 2.58 -11.43 10.03
N ILE A 110 2.48 -11.29 11.36
CA ILE A 110 1.22 -11.21 12.08
C ILE A 110 1.16 -9.94 12.93
N LEU A 111 0.00 -9.29 12.92
CA LEU A 111 -0.34 -8.15 13.77
C LEU A 111 -1.68 -8.38 14.45
N LYS A 112 -1.76 -8.06 15.76
CA LYS A 112 -3.02 -8.00 16.51
C LYS A 112 -3.32 -6.54 16.85
N SER A 113 -4.42 -6.02 16.32
CA SER A 113 -4.93 -4.67 16.56
C SER A 113 -6.16 -4.77 17.46
N LYS A 114 -6.10 -4.15 18.65
CA LYS A 114 -7.14 -4.25 19.68
C LYS A 114 -8.42 -3.50 19.29
N HIS A 115 -9.51 -3.86 19.94
CA HIS A 115 -10.76 -3.09 19.87
C HIS A 115 -10.51 -1.61 20.17
N LEU A 116 -11.05 -0.72 19.32
CA LEU A 116 -10.88 0.74 19.35
C LEU A 116 -9.44 1.25 19.10
N ASP A 117 -8.53 0.39 18.63
CA ASP A 117 -7.25 0.88 18.12
C ASP A 117 -7.49 1.87 16.98
N GLN A 118 -6.95 3.09 17.11
CA GLN A 118 -7.20 4.27 16.24
C GLN A 118 -8.70 4.59 16.05
N GLY A 119 -9.59 4.06 16.93
CA GLY A 119 -11.04 4.22 16.88
C GLY A 119 -11.78 3.10 16.12
N PHE A 120 -11.09 2.16 15.52
CA PHE A 120 -11.72 1.05 14.79
C PHE A 120 -12.29 -0.02 15.75
N PRO A 121 -13.57 -0.44 15.61
CA PRO A 121 -14.16 -1.48 16.45
C PRO A 121 -13.58 -2.87 16.13
N GLY A 122 -13.74 -3.78 17.08
CA GLY A 122 -13.32 -5.19 16.99
C GLY A 122 -11.83 -5.40 17.22
N ASN A 123 -11.49 -6.53 17.85
CA ASN A 123 -10.12 -7.05 17.83
C ASN A 123 -9.89 -7.63 16.43
N LEU A 124 -8.79 -7.25 15.82
CA LEU A 124 -8.42 -7.69 14.47
C LEU A 124 -7.07 -8.39 14.50
N GLU A 125 -7.01 -9.59 14.00
CA GLU A 125 -5.77 -10.30 13.69
C GLU A 125 -5.53 -10.23 12.20
N VAL A 126 -4.31 -9.85 11.79
CA VAL A 126 -3.93 -9.66 10.38
C VAL A 126 -2.66 -10.40 10.08
N PHE A 127 -2.66 -11.12 8.97
CA PHE A 127 -1.48 -11.74 8.38
C PHE A 127 -1.11 -11.06 7.08
N CYS A 128 0.18 -10.78 6.90
CA CYS A 128 0.76 -10.30 5.65
C CYS A 128 1.75 -11.35 5.17
N GLU A 129 1.43 -12.03 4.06
CA GLU A 129 2.26 -13.05 3.44
C GLU A 129 2.96 -12.50 2.21
N TYR A 130 4.28 -12.65 2.15
CA TYR A 130 5.10 -12.52 0.94
C TYR A 130 5.56 -13.91 0.54
N LYS A 131 5.24 -14.33 -0.70
CA LYS A 131 5.59 -15.63 -1.24
C LYS A 131 6.18 -15.49 -2.63
N LEU A 132 7.28 -16.17 -2.88
CA LEU A 132 7.85 -16.30 -4.22
C LEU A 132 7.26 -17.52 -4.92
N ASN A 133 6.80 -17.32 -6.14
CA ASN A 133 6.33 -18.37 -7.02
C ASN A 133 7.00 -18.18 -8.39
N LYS A 134 8.04 -18.95 -8.67
CA LYS A 134 8.89 -18.73 -9.85
C LYS A 134 9.38 -17.27 -9.91
N ASN A 135 9.06 -16.53 -10.97
CA ASN A 135 9.42 -15.12 -11.18
C ASN A 135 8.38 -14.13 -10.65
N GLU A 136 7.43 -14.58 -9.85
CA GLU A 136 6.38 -13.77 -9.25
C GLU A 136 6.65 -13.54 -7.76
N LEU A 137 6.37 -12.32 -7.29
CA LEU A 137 6.21 -12.01 -5.88
C LEU A 137 4.72 -11.87 -5.58
N VAL A 138 4.17 -12.80 -4.83
CA VAL A 138 2.78 -12.80 -4.40
C VAL A 138 2.69 -12.19 -3.01
N LEU A 139 1.83 -11.17 -2.87
CA LEU A 139 1.47 -10.57 -1.59
C LEU A 139 0.01 -10.88 -1.28
N SER A 140 -0.22 -11.49 -0.12
CA SER A 140 -1.57 -11.82 0.35
C SER A 140 -1.81 -11.27 1.75
N TYR A 141 -3.02 -10.79 1.98
CA TYR A 141 -3.50 -10.40 3.29
C TYR A 141 -4.65 -11.30 3.73
N TYR A 142 -4.55 -11.82 4.95
CA TYR A 142 -5.63 -12.55 5.61
C TYR A 142 -5.94 -11.85 6.91
N PHE A 143 -7.21 -11.79 7.28
CA PHE A 143 -7.59 -11.17 8.53
C PHE A 143 -8.86 -11.79 9.13
N GLN A 144 -8.97 -11.71 10.44
CA GLN A 144 -10.13 -12.14 11.21
C GLN A 144 -10.42 -11.11 12.28
N SER A 145 -11.70 -10.81 12.50
CA SER A 145 -12.16 -9.91 13.56
C SER A 145 -13.30 -10.55 14.37
N ASP A 146 -13.33 -10.23 15.67
CA ASP A 146 -14.40 -10.67 16.58
C ASP A 146 -15.68 -9.83 16.46
N LYS A 147 -15.63 -8.69 15.75
CA LYS A 147 -16.76 -7.78 15.53
C LYS A 147 -16.73 -7.20 14.12
N TYR A 148 -17.87 -6.71 13.66
CA TYR A 148 -17.89 -5.93 12.42
C TYR A 148 -16.95 -4.73 12.51
N THR A 149 -16.09 -4.58 11.53
CA THR A 149 -15.11 -3.49 11.41
C THR A 149 -14.80 -3.20 9.94
N GLN A 150 -14.26 -2.01 9.68
CA GLN A 150 -13.79 -1.67 8.34
C GLN A 150 -12.33 -2.12 8.17
N VAL A 151 -12.06 -2.87 7.12
CA VAL A 151 -10.71 -3.32 6.75
C VAL A 151 -10.48 -3.07 5.27
N ASN A 152 -9.41 -2.37 4.96
CA ASN A 152 -8.89 -2.19 3.61
C ASN A 152 -7.37 -2.10 3.70
N LEU A 153 -6.67 -3.15 3.30
CA LEU A 153 -5.22 -3.25 3.42
C LEU A 153 -4.56 -3.03 2.06
N THR A 154 -3.42 -2.35 2.05
CA THR A 154 -2.59 -2.20 0.85
C THR A 154 -1.11 -2.19 1.21
N ASN A 155 -0.27 -2.57 0.26
CA ASN A 155 1.16 -2.31 0.31
C ASN A 155 1.47 -1.00 -0.43
N HIS A 156 2.15 -0.09 0.25
CA HIS A 156 2.47 1.23 -0.29
C HIS A 156 3.86 1.24 -0.95
N CYS A 157 4.06 0.34 -1.91
CA CYS A 157 5.32 0.21 -2.63
C CYS A 157 5.45 1.27 -3.72
N TYR A 158 6.64 1.85 -3.83
CA TYR A 158 7.01 2.80 -4.89
C TYR A 158 7.88 2.09 -5.91
N TRP A 159 7.31 1.71 -7.04
CA TRP A 159 8.00 1.04 -8.13
C TRP A 159 8.83 2.02 -8.94
N ASN A 160 10.10 1.66 -9.15
CA ASN A 160 11.02 2.39 -10.02
C ASN A 160 12.02 1.40 -10.64
N PHE A 161 11.89 1.11 -11.91
CA PHE A 161 12.69 0.12 -12.62
C PHE A 161 14.04 0.67 -13.08
N ASN A 162 14.33 1.96 -12.88
CA ASN A 162 15.64 2.53 -13.16
C ASN A 162 16.72 1.90 -12.26
N LYS A 163 17.91 1.65 -12.80
CA LYS A 163 19.06 1.18 -12.02
C LYS A 163 19.41 2.17 -10.92
N ARG A 164 19.47 3.48 -11.23
CA ARG A 164 19.68 4.57 -10.27
C ARG A 164 18.32 5.07 -9.77
N LYS A 165 18.05 4.92 -8.47
CA LYS A 165 16.76 5.27 -7.86
C LYS A 165 16.52 6.79 -7.74
N SER A 166 17.54 7.61 -7.93
CA SER A 166 17.40 9.07 -8.05
C SER A 166 16.79 9.53 -9.38
N ILE A 167 16.76 8.66 -10.41
CA ILE A 167 16.13 8.98 -11.70
C ILE A 167 14.61 8.86 -11.52
N LYS A 168 13.91 9.92 -11.94
CA LYS A 168 12.44 9.95 -11.96
C LYS A 168 11.88 8.89 -12.91
N ILE A 169 10.63 8.46 -12.65
CA ILE A 169 9.95 7.40 -13.42
C ILE A 169 9.41 7.85 -14.79
N PHE A 170 9.73 9.04 -15.24
CA PHE A 170 9.22 9.61 -16.49
C PHE A 170 9.62 8.84 -17.76
N ASN A 171 10.64 8.00 -17.69
CA ASN A 171 11.04 7.10 -18.75
C ASN A 171 10.37 5.72 -18.71
N HIS A 172 9.37 5.54 -17.81
CA HIS A 172 8.59 4.31 -17.74
C HIS A 172 7.38 4.38 -18.64
N ASP A 173 7.02 3.23 -19.19
CA ASP A 173 5.77 3.03 -19.88
C ASP A 173 4.77 2.35 -18.94
N LEU A 174 3.53 2.84 -18.93
CA LEU A 174 2.46 2.34 -18.07
C LEU A 174 1.26 1.92 -18.91
N LYS A 175 0.69 0.77 -18.57
CA LYS A 175 -0.61 0.32 -19.05
C LYS A 175 -1.46 -0.11 -17.87
N ILE A 176 -2.71 0.37 -17.80
CA ILE A 176 -3.66 0.00 -16.75
C ILE A 176 -4.93 -0.53 -17.43
N ASN A 177 -5.25 -1.81 -17.21
CA ASN A 177 -6.47 -2.42 -17.74
C ASN A 177 -7.69 -2.00 -16.90
N SER A 178 -8.01 -0.72 -16.93
CA SER A 178 -9.18 -0.16 -16.25
C SER A 178 -9.82 0.93 -17.10
N SER A 179 -11.11 0.78 -17.36
CA SER A 179 -11.92 1.78 -18.09
C SER A 179 -12.42 2.91 -17.18
N PHE A 180 -12.26 2.80 -15.86
CA PHE A 180 -12.80 3.73 -14.89
C PHE A 180 -11.81 4.05 -13.78
N TYR A 181 -11.95 5.23 -13.22
CA TYR A 181 -11.26 5.66 -12.00
C TYR A 181 -12.25 6.32 -11.03
N LEU A 182 -11.84 6.49 -9.77
CA LEU A 182 -12.59 7.24 -8.75
C LEU A 182 -12.09 8.69 -8.72
N PRO A 183 -12.87 9.66 -9.20
CA PRO A 183 -12.51 11.07 -9.07
C PRO A 183 -12.57 11.49 -7.60
N VAL A 184 -11.71 12.43 -7.22
CA VAL A 184 -11.57 12.92 -5.85
C VAL A 184 -11.76 14.43 -5.78
N ASP A 185 -12.12 14.92 -4.60
CA ASP A 185 -12.18 16.35 -4.28
C ASP A 185 -10.78 16.93 -3.97
N LYS A 186 -10.73 18.22 -3.58
CA LYS A 186 -9.51 18.93 -3.18
C LYS A 186 -8.81 18.34 -1.94
N GLN A 187 -9.48 17.48 -1.17
CA GLN A 187 -8.93 16.75 -0.04
C GLN A 187 -8.58 15.30 -0.37
N ASN A 188 -8.62 14.92 -1.66
CA ASN A 188 -8.43 13.56 -2.15
C ASN A 188 -9.47 12.56 -1.59
N ILE A 189 -10.68 13.02 -1.28
CA ILE A 189 -11.81 12.16 -0.91
C ILE A 189 -12.57 11.77 -2.17
N PRO A 190 -12.86 10.47 -2.40
CA PRO A 190 -13.66 10.03 -3.54
C PRO A 190 -15.05 10.68 -3.58
N LEU A 191 -15.47 11.12 -4.76
CA LEU A 191 -16.75 11.80 -4.97
C LEU A 191 -17.97 10.85 -4.98
N GLY A 192 -17.77 9.54 -4.76
CA GLY A 192 -18.84 8.55 -4.69
C GLY A 192 -19.33 8.01 -6.04
N PHE A 193 -18.74 8.41 -7.15
CA PHE A 193 -19.03 7.88 -8.49
C PHE A 193 -17.76 7.52 -9.25
N LYS A 194 -17.90 6.70 -10.29
CA LYS A 194 -16.81 6.34 -11.21
C LYS A 194 -16.84 7.21 -12.45
N LYS A 195 -15.66 7.56 -12.98
CA LYS A 195 -15.50 8.32 -14.23
C LYS A 195 -14.71 7.49 -15.25
N LYS A 196 -15.08 7.57 -16.54
CA LYS A 196 -14.33 6.92 -17.63
C LYS A 196 -12.95 7.54 -17.77
N VAL A 197 -11.94 6.71 -18.06
CA VAL A 197 -10.56 7.17 -18.34
C VAL A 197 -10.39 7.63 -19.79
N LEU A 198 -11.25 7.16 -20.70
CA LEU A 198 -11.13 7.40 -22.14
C LEU A 198 -11.05 8.89 -22.45
N ASN A 199 -10.07 9.27 -23.29
CA ASN A 199 -9.84 10.63 -23.77
C ASN A 199 -9.53 11.67 -22.66
N ASN A 200 -8.94 11.27 -21.56
CA ASN A 200 -8.44 12.19 -20.53
C ASN A 200 -7.03 11.80 -20.04
N ASP A 201 -6.44 12.61 -19.15
CA ASP A 201 -5.07 12.43 -18.67
C ASP A 201 -4.85 11.10 -17.92
N TYR A 202 -5.92 10.46 -17.44
CA TYR A 202 -5.89 9.17 -16.72
C TYR A 202 -6.06 7.96 -17.66
N ASP A 203 -6.07 8.17 -18.98
CA ASP A 203 -6.18 7.08 -19.95
C ASP A 203 -4.85 6.36 -20.14
N PHE A 204 -4.72 5.19 -19.53
CA PHE A 204 -3.61 4.24 -19.68
C PHE A 204 -4.09 2.89 -20.23
N LEU A 205 -5.21 2.85 -20.98
CA LEU A 205 -5.70 1.63 -21.61
C LEU A 205 -4.71 1.09 -22.65
N LYS A 206 -3.98 1.99 -23.31
CA LYS A 206 -2.83 1.66 -24.16
C LYS A 206 -1.54 1.94 -23.42
N LEU A 207 -0.47 1.20 -23.77
CA LEU A 207 0.86 1.45 -23.23
C LEU A 207 1.27 2.90 -23.55
N SER A 208 1.56 3.67 -22.51
CA SER A 208 1.85 5.11 -22.64
C SER A 208 3.02 5.51 -21.76
N ASN A 209 3.90 6.34 -22.30
CA ASN A 209 5.06 6.86 -21.57
C ASN A 209 4.61 7.88 -20.52
N LEU A 210 5.07 7.71 -19.28
CA LEU A 210 4.69 8.56 -18.14
C LEU A 210 5.20 10.01 -18.31
N GLY A 211 6.41 10.19 -18.83
CA GLY A 211 6.99 11.52 -19.05
C GLY A 211 6.21 12.32 -20.07
N TYR A 212 5.80 11.71 -21.16
CA TYR A 212 4.96 12.35 -22.17
C TYR A 212 3.62 12.79 -21.57
N LYS A 213 2.95 11.93 -20.82
CA LYS A 213 1.66 12.25 -20.18
C LYS A 213 1.76 13.33 -19.10
N THR A 214 2.87 13.38 -18.35
CA THR A 214 3.08 14.39 -17.29
C THR A 214 3.49 15.75 -17.82
N SER A 215 4.08 15.83 -19.01
CA SER A 215 4.49 17.10 -19.62
C SER A 215 3.31 17.99 -20.07
N PHE A 216 2.12 17.42 -20.25
CA PHE A 216 0.90 18.15 -20.65
C PHE A 216 0.04 18.66 -19.48
N GLY A 217 0.45 18.47 -18.22
CA GLY A 217 -0.27 19.00 -17.07
C GLY A 217 0.40 18.68 -15.74
N ASN A 218 0.41 19.63 -14.82
CA ASN A 218 0.84 19.48 -13.42
C ASN A 218 -0.09 18.56 -12.59
N LYS A 219 -0.62 17.48 -13.17
CA LYS A 219 -1.60 16.62 -12.51
C LYS A 219 -0.92 15.45 -11.81
N SER A 220 -1.30 15.24 -10.57
CA SER A 220 -0.98 14.04 -9.83
C SER A 220 -1.79 12.86 -10.36
N TYR A 221 -1.15 11.70 -10.54
CA TYR A 221 -1.83 10.42 -10.81
C TYR A 221 -2.22 9.67 -9.53
N ASP A 222 -2.30 10.38 -8.39
CA ASP A 222 -2.74 9.82 -7.10
C ASP A 222 -4.26 9.60 -7.09
N ILE A 223 -4.69 8.59 -7.85
CA ILE A 223 -6.10 8.18 -7.99
C ILE A 223 -6.23 6.66 -7.93
N ASN A 224 -7.44 6.18 -7.64
CA ASN A 224 -7.76 4.77 -7.67
C ASN A 224 -8.37 4.38 -9.02
N TYR A 225 -7.74 3.47 -9.74
CA TYR A 225 -8.31 2.80 -10.91
C TYR A 225 -9.19 1.63 -10.48
N ILE A 226 -10.34 1.48 -11.12
CA ILE A 226 -11.26 0.37 -10.87
C ILE A 226 -10.85 -0.79 -11.78
N THR A 227 -10.02 -1.69 -11.28
CA THR A 227 -9.68 -2.92 -11.99
C THR A 227 -10.78 -3.95 -11.76
N GLY A 228 -11.23 -4.61 -12.84
CA GLY A 228 -12.22 -5.68 -12.72
C GLY A 228 -11.69 -6.82 -11.83
N SER A 229 -12.56 -7.42 -11.02
CA SER A 229 -12.26 -8.69 -10.36
C SER A 229 -11.87 -9.70 -11.44
N ARG A 230 -10.69 -10.30 -11.33
CA ARG A 230 -10.42 -11.55 -12.07
C ARG A 230 -11.49 -12.55 -11.64
N LYS A 231 -12.34 -12.95 -12.58
CA LYS A 231 -13.24 -14.09 -12.41
C LYS A 231 -12.42 -15.36 -12.19
#